data_c747d2759e5b745600093d21cc2b7d3c
#
_entry.id   c747d2759e5b745600093d21cc2b7d3c
#
_cell.length_a   1.000
_cell.length_b   1.000
_cell.length_c   1.000
_cell.angle_alpha   90.00
_cell.angle_beta   90.00
_cell.angle_gamma   90.00
#
_symmetry.space_group_name_H-M   'P 1'
#
loop_
_entity.id
_entity.type
_entity.pdbx_description
1 polymer ?
#
loop_
_entity_poly.entity_id
_entity_poly.type
_entity_poly.pdbx_seq_one_letter_code
_entity_poly.pdbx_strand_id
1 'polypeptide(L)'
;MAESQISFEDGASYERMMGTWSRLAGGIFLDWLAPSNGLRWVNVGCGNGAFTELLVERCAATEVQGIDPSDEQLAFARTRPAARVAEFS
;
A
#
# COMPACT_ATOMS: atom_id res chain seq x y z
N MET A 1 12.79 -20.93 -15.53
CA MET A 1 11.95 -21.04 -14.34
C MET A 1 11.06 -19.84 -14.23
N ALA A 2 9.83 -20.07 -13.84
CA ALA A 2 8.87 -18.98 -13.73
C ALA A 2 9.33 -17.90 -12.78
N GLU A 3 9.91 -18.29 -11.66
CA GLU A 3 10.32 -17.33 -10.64
C GLU A 3 11.43 -16.41 -11.14
N SER A 4 12.23 -16.86 -12.08
CA SER A 4 13.29 -16.01 -12.59
C SER A 4 12.76 -14.90 -13.50
N GLN A 5 11.49 -14.99 -13.87
CA GLN A 5 10.86 -13.98 -14.68
C GLN A 5 10.47 -12.75 -13.88
N ILE A 6 10.36 -12.91 -12.59
CA ILE A 6 10.02 -11.80 -11.71
C ILE A 6 11.30 -11.35 -11.06
N SER A 7 12.02 -10.50 -11.75
CA SER A 7 13.30 -9.99 -11.29
C SER A 7 13.15 -8.52 -10.94
N PHE A 8 14.11 -8.02 -10.18
CA PHE A 8 14.12 -6.62 -9.84
C PHE A 8 14.41 -5.73 -11.03
N GLU A 9 14.94 -6.31 -12.09
CA GLU A 9 15.15 -5.56 -13.32
C GLU A 9 13.82 -5.21 -13.98
N ASP A 10 12.78 -5.98 -13.65
CA ASP A 10 11.44 -5.80 -14.18
C ASP A 10 10.53 -5.16 -13.13
N GLY A 11 11.12 -4.30 -12.30
CA GLY A 11 10.46 -3.76 -11.14
C GLY A 11 9.20 -2.99 -11.43
N ALA A 12 9.18 -2.24 -12.54
CA ALA A 12 8.01 -1.44 -12.87
C ALA A 12 6.80 -2.32 -13.18
N SER A 13 7.01 -3.43 -13.90
CA SER A 13 5.91 -4.35 -14.20
C SER A 13 5.44 -5.07 -12.95
N TYR A 14 6.38 -5.53 -12.14
CA TYR A 14 6.07 -6.19 -10.88
C TYR A 14 5.27 -5.26 -9.97
N GLU A 15 5.71 -4.03 -9.87
CA GLU A 15 5.07 -3.01 -9.06
C GLU A 15 3.63 -2.77 -9.49
N ARG A 16 3.40 -2.63 -10.79
CA ARG A 16 2.04 -2.42 -11.29
C ARG A 16 1.14 -3.61 -10.98
N MET A 17 1.67 -4.83 -11.17
CA MET A 17 0.90 -6.03 -10.91
C MET A 17 0.54 -6.15 -9.44
N MET A 18 1.52 -5.98 -8.57
CA MET A 18 1.29 -6.12 -7.13
C MET A 18 0.44 -5.00 -6.58
N GLY A 19 0.63 -3.80 -7.12
CA GLY A 19 -0.20 -2.66 -6.74
C GLY A 19 -1.66 -2.88 -7.11
N THR A 20 -1.91 -3.38 -8.32
CA THR A 20 -3.26 -3.70 -8.77
C THR A 20 -3.89 -4.77 -7.88
N TRP A 21 -3.15 -5.83 -7.60
CA TRP A 21 -3.63 -6.90 -6.72
C TRP A 21 -3.96 -6.37 -5.33
N SER A 22 -3.08 -5.55 -4.78
CA SER A 22 -3.28 -5.00 -3.44
C SER A 22 -4.53 -4.12 -3.39
N ARG A 23 -4.78 -3.36 -4.44
CA ARG A 23 -5.96 -2.51 -4.47
C ARG A 23 -7.24 -3.33 -4.63
N LEU A 24 -7.22 -4.35 -5.48
CA LEU A 24 -8.39 -5.20 -5.66
C LEU A 24 -8.71 -5.99 -4.40
N ALA A 25 -7.71 -6.69 -3.87
CA ALA A 25 -7.90 -7.48 -2.65
C ALA A 25 -8.21 -6.58 -1.46
N GLY A 26 -7.54 -5.45 -1.36
CA GLY A 26 -7.78 -4.49 -0.29
C GLY A 26 -9.17 -3.91 -0.36
N GLY A 27 -9.67 -3.61 -1.56
CA GLY A 27 -11.02 -3.11 -1.72
C GLY A 27 -12.07 -4.11 -1.25
N ILE A 28 -11.88 -5.38 -1.61
CA ILE A 28 -12.78 -6.44 -1.17
C ILE A 28 -12.73 -6.58 0.35
N PHE A 29 -11.53 -6.54 0.92
CA PHE A 29 -11.35 -6.63 2.35
C PHE A 29 -12.05 -5.47 3.08
N LEU A 30 -11.89 -4.26 2.58
CA LEU A 30 -12.50 -3.09 3.19
C LEU A 30 -14.02 -3.11 3.06
N ASP A 31 -14.55 -3.62 1.94
CA ASP A 31 -15.99 -3.79 1.80
C ASP A 31 -16.53 -4.75 2.85
N TRP A 32 -15.78 -5.84 3.08
CA TRP A 32 -16.17 -6.82 4.09
C TRP A 32 -16.08 -6.25 5.50
N LEU A 33 -14.97 -5.55 5.79
CA LEU A 33 -14.73 -5.00 7.12
C LEU A 33 -15.65 -3.83 7.44
N ALA A 34 -15.97 -3.03 6.41
CA ALA A 34 -16.83 -1.85 6.51
C ALA A 34 -16.42 -0.92 7.66
N PRO A 35 -15.17 -0.45 7.68
CA PRO A 35 -14.73 0.40 8.80
C PRO A 35 -15.36 1.78 8.73
N SER A 36 -15.45 2.44 9.87
CA SER A 36 -15.88 3.82 9.92
C SER A 36 -14.87 4.73 9.23
N ASN A 37 -15.35 5.85 8.70
CA ASN A 37 -14.45 6.86 8.15
C ASN A 37 -13.73 7.60 9.28
N GLY A 38 -12.59 8.19 8.94
CA GLY A 38 -11.88 9.07 9.87
C GLY A 38 -11.09 8.35 10.95
N LEU A 39 -10.83 7.06 10.78
CA LEU A 39 -10.06 6.31 11.76
C LEU A 39 -8.56 6.57 11.56
N ARG A 40 -7.81 6.27 12.61
CA ARG A 40 -6.35 6.19 12.51
C ARG A 40 -5.97 4.74 12.27
N TRP A 41 -5.00 4.53 11.40
CA TRP A 41 -4.64 3.20 10.96
C TRP A 41 -3.15 2.95 11.14
N VAL A 42 -2.81 1.70 11.41
CA VAL A 42 -1.44 1.22 11.31
C VAL A 42 -1.45 0.08 10.29
N ASN A 43 -0.64 0.22 9.25
CA ASN A 43 -0.54 -0.78 8.19
C ASN A 43 0.82 -1.45 8.30
N VAL A 44 0.86 -2.62 8.92
CA VAL A 44 2.09 -3.39 9.12
C VAL A 44 2.39 -4.17 7.85
N GLY A 45 3.63 -4.05 7.37
CA GLY A 45 4.00 -4.64 6.10
C GLY A 45 3.42 -3.87 4.94
N CYS A 46 3.49 -2.54 5.00
CA CYS A 46 2.81 -1.69 4.03
C CYS A 46 3.38 -1.77 2.62
N GLY A 47 4.59 -2.30 2.46
CA GLY A 47 5.24 -2.40 1.17
C GLY A 47 5.33 -1.06 0.48
N ASN A 48 4.91 -1.00 -0.78
CA ASN A 48 4.98 0.21 -1.58
C ASN A 48 3.86 1.21 -1.28
N GLY A 49 3.00 0.92 -0.32
CA GLY A 49 1.95 1.85 0.10
C GLY A 49 0.65 1.76 -0.67
N ALA A 50 0.45 0.75 -1.50
CA ALA A 50 -0.77 0.65 -2.31
C ALA A 50 -2.02 0.54 -1.44
N PHE A 51 -1.99 -0.30 -0.42
CA PHE A 51 -3.13 -0.44 0.47
C PHE A 51 -3.30 0.79 1.36
N THR A 52 -2.19 1.39 1.79
CA THR A 52 -2.23 2.63 2.54
C THR A 52 -2.96 3.72 1.76
N GLU A 53 -2.65 3.83 0.47
CA GLU A 53 -3.32 4.81 -0.38
C GLU A 53 -4.82 4.54 -0.46
N LEU A 54 -5.19 3.26 -0.52
CA LEU A 54 -6.59 2.87 -0.53
C LEU A 54 -7.30 3.28 0.76
N LEU A 55 -6.64 3.14 1.91
CA LEU A 55 -7.19 3.58 3.18
C LEU A 55 -7.47 5.07 3.18
N VAL A 56 -6.55 5.86 2.63
CA VAL A 56 -6.74 7.30 2.57
C VAL A 56 -7.87 7.66 1.64
N GLU A 57 -7.96 7.00 0.49
CA GLU A 57 -8.97 7.33 -0.51
C GLU A 57 -10.37 6.89 -0.09
N ARG A 58 -10.51 5.68 0.43
CA ARG A 58 -11.81 5.08 0.64
C ARG A 58 -12.34 5.22 2.05
N CYS A 59 -11.44 5.30 3.02
CA CYS A 59 -11.84 5.31 4.43
C CYS A 59 -11.66 6.67 5.07
N ALA A 60 -11.27 7.67 4.31
CA ALA A 60 -11.03 9.03 4.82
C ALA A 60 -10.16 9.00 6.07
N ALA A 61 -9.11 8.19 6.04
CA ALA A 61 -8.24 8.01 7.20
C ALA A 61 -7.62 9.34 7.59
N THR A 62 -7.64 9.64 8.89
CA THR A 62 -7.09 10.89 9.39
C THR A 62 -5.59 10.76 9.65
N GLU A 63 -5.14 9.57 9.92
CA GLU A 63 -3.73 9.31 10.18
C GLU A 63 -3.44 7.87 9.82
N VAL A 64 -2.37 7.64 9.07
CA VAL A 64 -1.95 6.29 8.73
C VAL A 64 -0.45 6.18 8.97
N GLN A 65 -0.05 5.11 9.64
CA GLN A 65 1.35 4.77 9.76
C GLN A 65 1.60 3.48 9.01
N GLY A 66 2.44 3.55 7.98
CA GLY A 66 2.86 2.38 7.24
C GLY A 66 4.23 1.93 7.70
N ILE A 67 4.35 0.66 8.01
CA ILE A 67 5.57 0.09 8.56
C ILE A 67 6.02 -1.05 7.66
N ASP A 68 7.29 -1.02 7.26
CA ASP A 68 7.85 -2.08 6.43
C ASP A 68 9.36 -2.12 6.63
N PRO A 69 9.97 -3.32 6.66
CA PRO A 69 11.42 -3.41 6.83
C PRO A 69 12.21 -3.03 5.58
N SER A 70 11.56 -2.89 4.43
CA SER A 70 12.25 -2.59 3.18
C SER A 70 12.35 -1.10 2.95
N ASP A 71 13.55 -0.56 3.00
CA ASP A 71 13.79 0.86 2.75
C ASP A 71 13.39 1.26 1.33
N GLU A 72 13.58 0.36 0.37
CA GLU A 72 13.21 0.62 -1.01
C GLU A 72 11.70 0.76 -1.16
N GLN A 73 10.96 -0.10 -0.50
CA GLN A 73 9.51 -0.03 -0.54
C GLN A 73 9.01 1.25 0.13
N LEU A 74 9.60 1.61 1.25
CA LEU A 74 9.21 2.83 1.94
C LEU A 74 9.53 4.07 1.10
N ALA A 75 10.66 4.06 0.41
CA ALA A 75 11.01 5.17 -0.47
C ALA A 75 9.96 5.34 -1.57
N PHE A 76 9.50 4.24 -2.15
CA PHE A 76 8.46 4.29 -3.16
C PHE A 76 7.14 4.79 -2.55
N ALA A 77 6.78 4.26 -1.38
CA ALA A 77 5.54 4.64 -0.73
C ALA A 77 5.49 6.15 -0.46
N ARG A 78 6.62 6.74 -0.12
CA ARG A 78 6.68 8.18 0.16
C ARG A 78 6.45 9.03 -1.07
N THR A 79 6.51 8.46 -2.26
CA THR A 79 6.21 9.20 -3.49
C THR A 79 4.73 9.22 -3.82
N ARG A 80 3.90 8.44 -3.13
CA ARG A 80 2.48 8.38 -3.42
C ARG A 80 1.76 9.59 -2.84
N PRO A 81 0.65 10.00 -3.47
CA PRO A 81 -0.16 11.11 -2.92
C PRO A 81 -0.60 10.90 -1.49
N ALA A 82 -0.83 9.65 -1.09
CA ALA A 82 -1.26 9.34 0.26
C ALA A 82 -0.22 9.74 1.31
N ALA A 83 1.03 9.96 0.92
CA ALA A 83 2.08 10.36 1.85
C ALA A 83 1.82 11.71 2.50
N ARG A 84 0.85 12.47 1.99
CA ARG A 84 0.46 13.72 2.65
C ARG A 84 -0.26 13.46 3.97
N VAL A 85 -0.87 12.29 4.11
CA VAL A 85 -1.60 11.90 5.31
C VAL A 85 -0.85 10.80 6.06
N ALA A 86 -0.19 9.92 5.32
CA ALA A 86 0.47 8.74 5.88
C ALA A 86 1.95 9.01 6.14
N GLU A 87 2.45 8.40 7.20
CA GLU A 87 3.88 8.36 7.48
C GLU A 87 4.37 6.93 7.30
N PHE A 88 5.54 6.78 6.71
CA PHE A 88 6.11 5.47 6.42
C PHE A 88 7.44 5.30 7.14
N SER A 89 7.60 4.18 7.82
CA SER A 89 8.83 3.92 8.56
C SER A 89 9.16 2.43 8.64
#